data_24c62ed538fb5b7378a04f77cf74c7c6
#
_entry.id   24c62ed538fb5b7378a04f77cf74c7c6
#
_cell.length_a   1.000
_cell.length_b   1.000
_cell.length_c   1.000
_cell.angle_alpha   90.00
_cell.angle_beta   90.00
_cell.angle_gamma   90.00
#
_symmetry.space_group_name_H-M   'P 1'
#
loop_
_entity.id
_entity.type
_entity.pdbx_description
1 polymer ?
#
loop_
_entity_poly.entity_id
_entity_poly.type
_entity_poly.pdbx_seq_one_letter_code
_entity_poly.pdbx_strand_id
1 'polypeptide(L)'
;MEIIKYQNNKHQKIWDEFVENANNGTIFHLRKFLSYHKDRNFEDASFIFYDNNKIVALFTGAKINNNLHSHPGASFGGFLYNRISFKACKEIVALLIEYAKQNKINHITIVPPPFIYYKKYNEVMEYCLYIHNFNIIEYYISSFVCLDSNPIELVHNRKKRYIKKLENEVTIKESNDLESFYPILIDNKARHNATPTHSLAELKILMKTFPEKIKLLLSYKDNQVIGGALIFITNKTSCILFYNMIDYEYQNLQVSSLQIYESLKWAYAHKLQFLDIGVSQLYKKNKIVPHDSLINFKEQFGAESMIRKVMELKL
;
A
#
# COMPACT_ATOMS: atom_id res chain seq x y z
N MET A 1 30.84 0.03 3.80
CA MET A 1 29.51 -0.34 4.35
C MET A 1 29.39 -1.82 4.63
N GLU A 2 28.44 -2.22 5.45
CA GLU A 2 28.17 -3.64 5.79
C GLU A 2 26.70 -3.95 5.58
N ILE A 3 26.39 -5.18 5.15
CA ILE A 3 25.04 -5.72 5.04
C ILE A 3 24.87 -6.83 6.07
N ILE A 4 23.81 -6.76 6.88
CA ILE A 4 23.50 -7.73 7.92
C ILE A 4 22.07 -8.25 7.71
N LYS A 5 21.89 -9.58 7.76
CA LYS A 5 20.56 -10.20 7.71
C LYS A 5 19.79 -9.84 8.99
N TYR A 6 18.54 -9.43 8.84
CA TYR A 6 17.65 -9.14 9.95
C TYR A 6 17.44 -10.37 10.84
N GLN A 7 17.42 -10.15 12.17
CA GLN A 7 17.13 -11.17 13.19
C GLN A 7 16.07 -10.62 14.14
N ASN A 8 14.93 -11.29 14.23
CA ASN A 8 13.76 -10.79 14.92
C ASN A 8 14.03 -10.35 16.37
N ASN A 9 14.63 -11.22 17.18
CA ASN A 9 14.87 -10.95 18.61
C ASN A 9 15.89 -9.83 18.88
N LYS A 10 16.72 -9.50 17.89
CA LYS A 10 17.83 -8.54 18.05
C LYS A 10 17.51 -7.19 17.42
N HIS A 11 16.84 -7.17 16.29
CA HIS A 11 16.78 -5.99 15.45
C HIS A 11 15.40 -5.34 15.35
N GLN A 12 14.32 -5.96 15.89
CA GLN A 12 12.95 -5.48 15.69
C GLN A 12 12.77 -4.02 16.10
N LYS A 13 13.25 -3.64 17.29
CA LYS A 13 13.08 -2.27 17.81
C LYS A 13 13.77 -1.24 16.92
N ILE A 14 15.06 -1.46 16.63
CA ILE A 14 15.84 -0.52 15.77
C ILE A 14 15.32 -0.46 14.35
N TRP A 15 14.76 -1.59 13.83
CA TRP A 15 14.12 -1.66 12.54
C TRP A 15 12.87 -0.78 12.49
N ASP A 16 11.92 -0.98 13.40
CA ASP A 16 10.66 -0.25 13.42
C ASP A 16 10.90 1.26 13.68
N GLU A 17 11.84 1.62 14.57
CA GLU A 17 12.26 3.01 14.77
C GLU A 17 12.83 3.63 13.46
N PHE A 18 13.64 2.87 12.72
CA PHE A 18 14.16 3.34 11.44
C PHE A 18 13.04 3.52 10.41
N VAL A 19 12.11 2.57 10.29
CA VAL A 19 10.95 2.65 9.37
C VAL A 19 10.12 3.90 9.63
N GLU A 20 9.80 4.21 10.89
CA GLU A 20 9.00 5.38 11.25
C GLU A 20 9.70 6.71 10.88
N ASN A 21 11.02 6.72 10.91
CA ASN A 21 11.84 7.89 10.59
C ASN A 21 12.29 7.93 9.13
N ALA A 22 12.26 6.82 8.41
CA ALA A 22 12.67 6.73 7.01
C ALA A 22 11.89 7.70 6.11
N ASN A 23 12.56 8.13 5.04
CA ASN A 23 11.97 9.03 4.05
C ASN A 23 10.77 8.39 3.34
N ASN A 24 10.83 7.07 3.09
CA ASN A 24 9.84 6.29 2.36
C ASN A 24 9.26 5.13 3.19
N GLY A 25 9.33 5.22 4.52
CA GLY A 25 8.78 4.22 5.43
C GLY A 25 7.25 4.25 5.46
N THR A 26 6.65 3.07 5.50
CA THR A 26 5.20 2.88 5.62
C THR A 26 4.87 1.76 6.60
N ILE A 27 3.60 1.62 6.98
CA ILE A 27 3.10 0.50 7.79
C ILE A 27 3.50 -0.86 7.21
N PHE A 28 3.59 -0.97 5.88
CA PHE A 28 3.95 -2.20 5.15
C PHE A 28 5.38 -2.67 5.41
N HIS A 29 6.23 -1.84 6.01
CA HIS A 29 7.62 -2.15 6.33
C HIS A 29 7.84 -2.45 7.82
N LEU A 30 6.82 -2.22 8.68
CA LEU A 30 6.91 -2.53 10.11
C LEU A 30 6.93 -4.04 10.35
N ARG A 31 7.76 -4.51 11.27
CA ARG A 31 7.94 -5.95 11.53
C ARG A 31 6.64 -6.65 11.94
N LYS A 32 5.82 -5.99 12.75
CA LYS A 32 4.49 -6.52 13.13
C LYS A 32 3.56 -6.64 11.93
N PHE A 33 3.67 -5.75 10.91
CA PHE A 33 2.91 -5.88 9.68
C PHE A 33 3.44 -7.02 8.81
N LEU A 34 4.76 -7.15 8.65
CA LEU A 34 5.37 -8.20 7.84
C LEU A 34 5.15 -9.63 8.40
N SER A 35 4.79 -9.75 9.68
CA SER A 35 4.59 -11.03 10.38
C SER A 35 3.14 -11.45 10.59
N TYR A 36 2.14 -10.70 10.09
CA TYR A 36 0.73 -11.04 10.34
C TYR A 36 0.24 -12.25 9.53
N HIS A 37 0.85 -12.55 8.40
CA HIS A 37 0.55 -13.73 7.58
C HIS A 37 1.11 -15.00 8.23
N LYS A 38 0.37 -15.60 9.13
CA LYS A 38 0.84 -16.82 9.84
C LYS A 38 0.85 -18.07 8.95
N ASP A 39 -0.05 -18.12 7.98
CA ASP A 39 -0.24 -19.28 7.11
C ASP A 39 0.57 -19.21 5.80
N ARG A 40 1.37 -18.16 5.63
CA ARG A 40 2.25 -17.99 4.47
C ARG A 40 3.71 -18.13 4.91
N ASN A 41 4.35 -19.21 4.47
CA ASN A 41 5.75 -19.49 4.78
C ASN A 41 6.67 -18.60 3.91
N PHE A 42 6.83 -17.32 4.31
CA PHE A 42 7.84 -16.46 3.74
C PHE A 42 9.13 -16.59 4.56
N GLU A 43 10.21 -17.06 3.93
CA GLU A 43 11.52 -16.96 4.53
C GLU A 43 11.94 -15.47 4.55
N ASP A 44 12.04 -14.89 5.74
CA ASP A 44 12.48 -13.49 5.88
C ASP A 44 13.91 -13.33 5.35
N ALA A 45 14.06 -12.50 4.35
CA ALA A 45 15.32 -12.11 3.73
C ALA A 45 15.46 -10.59 3.72
N SER A 46 15.16 -9.99 4.86
CA SER A 46 15.33 -8.55 5.08
C SER A 46 16.76 -8.25 5.57
N PHE A 47 17.25 -7.04 5.24
CA PHE A 47 18.63 -6.63 5.52
C PHE A 47 18.70 -5.25 6.15
N ILE A 48 19.74 -5.04 6.95
CA ILE A 48 20.14 -3.77 7.54
C ILE A 48 21.51 -3.40 6.96
N PHE A 49 21.64 -2.18 6.47
CA PHE A 49 22.88 -1.63 5.96
C PHE A 49 23.47 -0.65 6.95
N TYR A 50 24.71 -0.88 7.33
CA TYR A 50 25.47 -0.04 8.24
C TYR A 50 26.60 0.69 7.51
N ASP A 51 26.81 1.94 7.92
CA ASP A 51 28.00 2.71 7.61
C ASP A 51 28.55 3.30 8.92
N ASN A 52 29.81 2.94 9.28
CA ASN A 52 30.43 3.36 10.53
C ASN A 52 29.51 3.15 11.76
N ASN A 53 28.96 1.95 11.92
CA ASN A 53 28.03 1.55 12.99
C ASN A 53 26.69 2.30 13.03
N LYS A 54 26.34 3.05 11.99
CA LYS A 54 25.03 3.72 11.85
C LYS A 54 24.20 3.03 10.78
N ILE A 55 22.92 2.81 11.05
CA ILE A 55 21.99 2.31 10.04
C ILE A 55 21.76 3.41 9.01
N VAL A 56 22.03 3.10 7.73
CA VAL A 56 21.86 4.03 6.61
C VAL A 56 20.70 3.65 5.70
N ALA A 57 20.37 2.35 5.65
CA ALA A 57 19.24 1.83 4.92
C ALA A 57 18.77 0.47 5.48
N LEU A 58 17.53 0.13 5.13
CA LEU A 58 16.98 -1.21 5.31
C LEU A 58 16.54 -1.75 3.95
N PHE A 59 16.42 -3.05 3.84
CA PHE A 59 15.75 -3.72 2.73
C PHE A 59 14.73 -4.70 3.28
N THR A 60 13.44 -4.47 2.99
CA THR A 60 12.39 -5.44 3.31
C THR A 60 12.33 -6.47 2.20
N GLY A 61 12.48 -7.73 2.55
CA GLY A 61 12.46 -8.79 1.56
C GLY A 61 12.10 -10.15 2.15
N ALA A 62 11.64 -11.04 1.27
CA ALA A 62 11.44 -12.44 1.56
C ALA A 62 12.00 -13.31 0.44
N LYS A 63 12.51 -14.47 0.80
CA LYS A 63 12.97 -15.48 -0.15
C LYS A 63 11.85 -16.46 -0.44
N ILE A 64 11.54 -16.64 -1.72
CA ILE A 64 10.62 -17.68 -2.21
C ILE A 64 11.39 -18.49 -3.23
N ASN A 65 11.59 -19.77 -2.95
CA ASN A 65 12.52 -20.60 -3.71
C ASN A 65 13.91 -19.94 -3.75
N ASN A 66 14.49 -19.75 -4.93
CA ASN A 66 15.77 -19.07 -5.11
C ASN A 66 15.59 -17.62 -5.61
N ASN A 67 14.48 -16.95 -5.28
CA ASN A 67 14.23 -15.56 -5.66
C ASN A 67 14.05 -14.69 -4.42
N LEU A 68 14.59 -13.49 -4.46
CA LEU A 68 14.41 -12.47 -3.45
C LEU A 68 13.33 -11.49 -3.91
N HIS A 69 12.26 -11.38 -3.15
CA HIS A 69 11.18 -10.45 -3.43
C HIS A 69 11.08 -9.38 -2.35
N SER A 70 10.84 -8.13 -2.75
CA SER A 70 10.37 -7.12 -1.79
C SER A 70 9.05 -7.61 -1.23
N HIS A 71 8.92 -7.74 0.04
CA HIS A 71 8.10 -8.65 0.82
C HIS A 71 6.71 -8.97 0.23
N PRO A 72 6.44 -10.22 -0.20
CA PRO A 72 5.11 -10.67 -0.64
C PRO A 72 4.10 -10.54 0.51
N GLY A 73 2.89 -10.11 0.22
CA GLY A 73 1.85 -9.83 1.23
C GLY A 73 1.88 -8.41 1.80
N ALA A 74 2.88 -7.59 1.40
CA ALA A 74 2.88 -6.16 1.62
C ALA A 74 2.67 -5.41 0.29
N SER A 75 2.06 -4.22 0.33
CA SER A 75 1.83 -3.43 -0.88
C SER A 75 3.12 -2.90 -1.50
N PHE A 76 4.11 -2.65 -0.67
CA PHE A 76 5.42 -2.10 -1.02
C PHE A 76 6.51 -2.75 -0.18
N GLY A 77 7.74 -2.72 -0.68
CA GLY A 77 8.91 -3.19 0.02
C GLY A 77 10.20 -2.72 -0.66
N GLY A 78 11.30 -3.42 -0.41
CA GLY A 78 12.60 -3.03 -0.94
C GLY A 78 13.33 -2.04 -0.04
N PHE A 79 14.04 -1.10 -0.63
CA PHE A 79 14.94 -0.20 0.10
C PHE A 79 14.20 0.91 0.85
N LEU A 80 14.56 1.06 2.13
CA LEU A 80 14.16 2.15 3.00
C LEU A 80 15.38 2.97 3.39
N TYR A 81 15.26 4.27 3.35
CA TYR A 81 16.38 5.17 3.65
C TYR A 81 15.88 6.54 4.11
N ASN A 82 16.79 7.28 4.72
CA ASN A 82 16.59 8.71 4.99
C ASN A 82 17.24 9.54 3.87
N ARG A 83 17.94 10.60 4.21
CA ARG A 83 18.78 11.31 3.26
C ARG A 83 19.99 10.44 2.93
N ILE A 84 20.12 10.04 1.66
CA ILE A 84 21.20 9.19 1.18
C ILE A 84 21.97 9.86 0.04
N SER A 85 23.29 9.73 0.03
CA SER A 85 24.11 10.21 -1.09
C SER A 85 24.08 9.21 -2.25
N PHE A 86 24.33 9.69 -3.47
CA PHE A 86 24.43 8.80 -4.65
C PHE A 86 25.49 7.70 -4.46
N LYS A 87 26.66 8.05 -3.90
CA LYS A 87 27.71 7.06 -3.61
C LYS A 87 27.22 5.98 -2.67
N ALA A 88 26.61 6.35 -1.55
CA ALA A 88 26.07 5.39 -0.60
C ALA A 88 24.96 4.53 -1.19
N CYS A 89 24.08 5.12 -2.00
CA CYS A 89 23.02 4.41 -2.68
C CYS A 89 23.57 3.32 -3.63
N LYS A 90 24.56 3.65 -4.44
CA LYS A 90 25.26 2.68 -5.32
C LYS A 90 25.85 1.52 -4.53
N GLU A 91 26.53 1.82 -3.44
CA GLU A 91 27.19 0.81 -2.59
C GLU A 91 26.17 -0.14 -1.95
N ILE A 92 25.05 0.37 -1.45
CA ILE A 92 23.95 -0.42 -0.87
C ILE A 92 23.35 -1.39 -1.90
N VAL A 93 23.08 -0.93 -3.12
CA VAL A 93 22.55 -1.78 -4.19
C VAL A 93 23.57 -2.84 -4.59
N ALA A 94 24.85 -2.47 -4.71
CA ALA A 94 25.92 -3.42 -5.03
C ALA A 94 26.06 -4.51 -3.96
N LEU A 95 26.02 -4.16 -2.67
CA LEU A 95 26.07 -5.11 -1.54
C LEU A 95 24.91 -6.11 -1.57
N LEU A 96 23.68 -5.65 -1.87
CA LEU A 96 22.53 -6.55 -2.01
C LEU A 96 22.74 -7.54 -3.18
N ILE A 97 23.24 -7.06 -4.31
CA ILE A 97 23.51 -7.90 -5.48
C ILE A 97 24.61 -8.93 -5.19
N GLU A 98 25.68 -8.51 -4.52
CA GLU A 98 26.76 -9.40 -4.12
C GLU A 98 26.26 -10.49 -3.17
N TYR A 99 25.49 -10.10 -2.13
CA TYR A 99 24.84 -11.07 -1.25
C TYR A 99 23.99 -12.07 -2.03
N ALA A 100 23.16 -11.57 -2.95
CA ALA A 100 22.27 -12.41 -3.73
C ALA A 100 23.05 -13.44 -4.59
N LYS A 101 24.14 -13.03 -5.23
CA LYS A 101 25.02 -13.93 -6.02
C LYS A 101 25.66 -15.00 -5.14
N GLN A 102 26.21 -14.61 -3.98
CA GLN A 102 26.82 -15.55 -3.03
C GLN A 102 25.83 -16.58 -2.50
N ASN A 103 24.55 -16.22 -2.39
CA ASN A 103 23.48 -17.09 -1.89
C ASN A 103 22.64 -17.76 -2.98
N LYS A 104 23.13 -17.77 -4.23
CA LYS A 104 22.49 -18.42 -5.39
C LYS A 104 21.03 -17.95 -5.59
N ILE A 105 20.78 -16.67 -5.40
CA ILE A 105 19.51 -16.02 -5.77
C ILE A 105 19.51 -15.82 -7.27
N ASN A 106 18.41 -16.20 -7.95
CA ASN A 106 18.29 -16.07 -9.40
C ASN A 106 17.72 -14.70 -9.80
N HIS A 107 16.78 -14.18 -9.02
CA HIS A 107 16.08 -12.93 -9.32
C HIS A 107 15.92 -12.08 -8.06
N ILE A 108 16.02 -10.78 -8.22
CA ILE A 108 15.62 -9.80 -7.19
C ILE A 108 14.47 -8.99 -7.76
N THR A 109 13.29 -9.08 -7.15
CA THR A 109 12.09 -8.31 -7.53
C THR A 109 11.78 -7.27 -6.47
N ILE A 110 11.63 -6.01 -6.87
CA ILE A 110 11.38 -4.87 -5.97
C ILE A 110 10.09 -4.14 -6.39
N VAL A 111 9.21 -3.90 -5.42
CA VAL A 111 8.01 -3.07 -5.56
C VAL A 111 8.17 -1.85 -4.63
N PRO A 112 8.82 -0.77 -5.07
CA PRO A 112 9.04 0.40 -4.23
C PRO A 112 7.74 1.16 -3.99
N PRO A 113 7.59 1.85 -2.85
CA PRO A 113 6.46 2.74 -2.64
C PRO A 113 6.49 3.90 -3.64
N PRO A 114 5.34 4.32 -4.21
CA PRO A 114 5.27 5.49 -5.08
C PRO A 114 5.50 6.79 -4.32
N PHE A 115 5.70 7.89 -5.07
CA PHE A 115 6.17 9.18 -4.55
C PHE A 115 5.34 9.77 -3.40
N ILE A 116 4.02 9.54 -3.36
CA ILE A 116 3.12 10.05 -2.33
C ILE A 116 3.44 9.53 -0.92
N TYR A 117 4.23 8.46 -0.81
CA TYR A 117 4.67 7.87 0.45
C TYR A 117 6.03 8.38 0.93
N TYR A 118 6.66 9.28 0.17
CA TYR A 118 7.92 9.90 0.54
C TYR A 118 7.68 11.20 1.33
N LYS A 119 8.42 11.40 2.41
CA LYS A 119 8.46 12.71 3.11
C LYS A 119 9.08 13.79 2.22
N LYS A 120 10.11 13.40 1.47
CA LYS A 120 10.77 14.22 0.46
C LYS A 120 11.14 13.36 -0.72
N TYR A 121 10.40 13.52 -1.81
CA TYR A 121 10.60 12.73 -3.01
C TYR A 121 11.98 12.95 -3.63
N ASN A 122 12.63 11.85 -4.00
CA ASN A 122 13.82 11.84 -4.86
C ASN A 122 13.95 10.47 -5.55
N GLU A 123 14.64 10.44 -6.68
CA GLU A 123 14.76 9.28 -7.54
C GLU A 123 16.14 8.61 -7.49
N VAL A 124 16.98 8.97 -6.51
CA VAL A 124 18.37 8.49 -6.44
C VAL A 124 18.44 6.96 -6.34
N MET A 125 17.56 6.35 -5.57
CA MET A 125 17.51 4.88 -5.44
C MET A 125 17.08 4.22 -6.75
N GLU A 126 16.06 4.76 -7.40
CA GLU A 126 15.57 4.24 -8.68
C GLU A 126 16.65 4.34 -9.77
N TYR A 127 17.36 5.46 -9.83
CA TYR A 127 18.50 5.59 -10.75
C TYR A 127 19.63 4.62 -10.41
N CYS A 128 19.92 4.39 -9.12
CA CYS A 128 20.91 3.39 -8.71
C CYS A 128 20.48 1.97 -9.08
N LEU A 129 19.21 1.61 -8.96
CA LEU A 129 18.68 0.33 -9.44
C LEU A 129 18.86 0.20 -10.95
N TYR A 130 18.53 1.23 -11.73
CA TYR A 130 18.68 1.25 -13.19
C TYR A 130 20.12 1.00 -13.63
N ILE A 131 21.12 1.71 -13.06
CA ILE A 131 22.53 1.52 -13.44
C ILE A 131 23.11 0.17 -12.99
N HIS A 132 22.43 -0.56 -12.11
CA HIS A 132 22.72 -1.94 -11.73
C HIS A 132 21.85 -2.96 -12.49
N ASN A 133 21.30 -2.57 -13.64
CA ASN A 133 20.54 -3.41 -14.57
C ASN A 133 19.19 -3.95 -14.03
N PHE A 134 18.60 -3.30 -13.05
CA PHE A 134 17.19 -3.55 -12.75
C PHE A 134 16.33 -3.01 -13.88
N ASN A 135 15.46 -3.86 -14.43
CA ASN A 135 14.51 -3.48 -15.46
C ASN A 135 13.11 -3.36 -14.87
N ILE A 136 12.32 -2.43 -15.37
CA ILE A 136 10.91 -2.37 -15.02
C ILE A 136 10.18 -3.44 -15.82
N ILE A 137 9.56 -4.39 -15.14
CA ILE A 137 8.83 -5.51 -15.76
C ILE A 137 7.32 -5.30 -15.76
N GLU A 138 6.80 -4.47 -14.85
CA GLU A 138 5.38 -4.12 -14.79
C GLU A 138 5.19 -2.66 -14.40
N TYR A 139 4.18 -2.02 -15.02
CA TYR A 139 3.64 -0.73 -14.65
C TYR A 139 2.20 -0.88 -14.23
N TYR A 140 1.84 -0.32 -13.09
CA TYR A 140 0.46 -0.22 -12.63
C TYR A 140 0.06 1.23 -12.54
N ILE A 141 -1.09 1.61 -13.12
CA ILE A 141 -1.69 2.90 -12.89
C ILE A 141 -2.48 2.87 -11.58
N SER A 142 -2.16 3.78 -10.67
CA SER A 142 -2.86 3.99 -9.40
C SER A 142 -3.35 5.42 -9.32
N SER A 143 -4.39 5.65 -8.54
CA SER A 143 -4.98 6.98 -8.39
C SER A 143 -4.84 7.47 -6.95
N PHE A 144 -4.56 8.75 -6.77
CA PHE A 144 -4.47 9.40 -5.47
C PHE A 144 -5.15 10.77 -5.50
N VAL A 145 -5.56 11.27 -4.34
CA VAL A 145 -6.07 12.63 -4.18
C VAL A 145 -5.14 13.41 -3.27
N CYS A 146 -4.74 14.61 -3.71
CA CYS A 146 -3.99 15.57 -2.90
C CYS A 146 -4.95 16.24 -1.90
N LEU A 147 -4.54 16.35 -0.65
CA LEU A 147 -5.35 16.87 0.46
C LEU A 147 -4.79 18.20 0.99
N ASP A 148 -4.01 18.93 0.20
CA ASP A 148 -3.42 20.22 0.59
C ASP A 148 -4.50 21.31 0.80
N SER A 149 -5.66 21.15 0.15
CA SER A 149 -6.85 21.96 0.34
C SER A 149 -8.06 21.05 0.59
N ASN A 150 -9.24 21.64 0.82
CA ASN A 150 -10.44 20.84 1.02
C ASN A 150 -10.72 19.96 -0.23
N PRO A 151 -10.52 18.63 -0.15
CA PRO A 151 -10.61 17.76 -1.33
C PRO A 151 -12.05 17.65 -1.88
N ILE A 152 -13.04 18.05 -1.08
CA ILE A 152 -14.44 18.04 -1.50
C ILE A 152 -14.67 19.06 -2.62
N GLU A 153 -13.88 20.11 -2.69
CA GLU A 153 -13.95 21.09 -3.77
C GLU A 153 -13.56 20.50 -5.13
N LEU A 154 -12.66 19.53 -5.14
CA LEU A 154 -12.20 18.82 -6.35
C LEU A 154 -13.22 17.81 -6.89
N VAL A 155 -14.17 17.38 -6.05
CA VAL A 155 -15.20 16.41 -6.47
C VAL A 155 -16.12 17.03 -7.51
N HIS A 156 -16.36 16.32 -8.62
CA HIS A 156 -17.20 16.78 -9.72
C HIS A 156 -18.62 17.12 -9.26
N ASN A 157 -19.19 18.24 -9.69
CA ASN A 157 -20.47 18.76 -9.22
C ASN A 157 -21.66 17.78 -9.36
N ARG A 158 -21.67 16.97 -10.43
CA ARG A 158 -22.69 15.92 -10.60
C ARG A 158 -22.59 14.87 -9.49
N LYS A 159 -21.38 14.49 -9.08
CA LYS A 159 -21.15 13.56 -7.97
C LYS A 159 -21.57 14.17 -6.64
N LYS A 160 -21.20 15.42 -6.35
CA LYS A 160 -21.63 16.13 -5.14
C LYS A 160 -23.15 16.13 -4.98
N ARG A 161 -23.88 16.47 -6.06
CA ARG A 161 -25.35 16.49 -6.04
C ARG A 161 -25.96 15.11 -5.78
N TYR A 162 -25.36 14.07 -6.37
CA TYR A 162 -25.79 12.70 -6.16
C TYR A 162 -25.52 12.24 -4.73
N ILE A 163 -24.32 12.46 -4.22
CA ILE A 163 -23.89 12.12 -2.85
C ILE A 163 -24.79 12.81 -1.82
N LYS A 164 -25.09 14.10 -2.00
CA LYS A 164 -25.99 14.85 -1.11
C LYS A 164 -27.39 14.24 -0.99
N LYS A 165 -27.90 13.62 -2.05
CA LYS A 165 -29.18 12.88 -1.99
C LYS A 165 -29.02 11.59 -1.20
N LEU A 166 -27.91 10.87 -1.43
CA LEU A 166 -27.63 9.60 -0.81
C LEU A 166 -27.38 9.71 0.72
N GLU A 167 -26.82 10.83 1.19
CA GLU A 167 -26.63 11.12 2.63
C GLU A 167 -27.95 11.13 3.44
N ASN A 168 -29.10 11.27 2.80
CA ASN A 168 -30.41 11.16 3.46
C ASN A 168 -30.86 9.70 3.66
N GLU A 169 -30.29 8.75 2.93
CA GLU A 169 -30.68 7.35 2.95
C GLU A 169 -29.60 6.44 3.56
N VAL A 170 -28.32 6.85 3.46
CA VAL A 170 -27.16 6.05 3.86
C VAL A 170 -26.31 6.85 4.82
N THR A 171 -25.99 6.27 5.97
CA THR A 171 -25.03 6.83 6.93
C THR A 171 -23.73 6.07 6.90
N ILE A 172 -22.61 6.78 7.08
CA ILE A 172 -21.29 6.17 7.23
C ILE A 172 -20.77 6.44 8.65
N LYS A 173 -20.29 5.38 9.31
CA LYS A 173 -19.76 5.46 10.68
C LYS A 173 -18.47 4.67 10.80
N GLU A 174 -17.52 5.17 11.58
CA GLU A 174 -16.36 4.40 12.00
C GLU A 174 -16.80 3.21 12.87
N SER A 175 -16.24 2.04 12.62
CA SER A 175 -16.63 0.78 13.27
C SER A 175 -15.46 -0.17 13.36
N ASN A 176 -15.56 -1.17 14.25
CA ASN A 176 -14.65 -2.31 14.33
C ASN A 176 -15.34 -3.62 13.91
N ASP A 177 -16.56 -3.56 13.40
CA ASP A 177 -17.35 -4.73 13.02
C ASP A 177 -16.90 -5.28 11.66
N LEU A 178 -15.80 -6.03 11.71
CA LEU A 178 -15.29 -6.77 10.55
C LEU A 178 -16.19 -7.95 10.17
N GLU A 179 -16.96 -8.49 11.09
CA GLU A 179 -17.87 -9.61 10.86
C GLU A 179 -18.96 -9.24 9.85
N SER A 180 -19.55 -8.06 10.00
CA SER A 180 -20.55 -7.56 9.05
C SER A 180 -19.94 -7.13 7.72
N PHE A 181 -18.69 -6.64 7.72
CA PHE A 181 -18.00 -6.20 6.50
C PHE A 181 -17.44 -7.34 5.64
N TYR A 182 -16.91 -8.37 6.28
CA TYR A 182 -16.12 -9.41 5.58
C TYR A 182 -16.92 -10.24 4.56
N PRO A 183 -18.19 -10.64 4.80
CA PRO A 183 -19.01 -11.30 3.78
C PRO A 183 -19.19 -10.44 2.52
N ILE A 184 -19.38 -9.12 2.67
CA ILE A 184 -19.49 -8.18 1.56
C ILE A 184 -18.17 -8.12 0.77
N LEU A 185 -17.04 -8.12 1.47
CA LEU A 185 -15.71 -8.16 0.85
C LEU A 185 -15.51 -9.44 0.03
N ILE A 186 -15.91 -10.61 0.55
CA ILE A 186 -15.81 -11.89 -0.18
C ILE A 186 -16.65 -11.82 -1.46
N ASP A 187 -17.93 -11.42 -1.37
CA ASP A 187 -18.83 -11.34 -2.53
C ASP A 187 -18.27 -10.42 -3.61
N ASN A 188 -17.79 -9.22 -3.22
CA ASN A 188 -17.19 -8.29 -4.18
C ASN A 188 -15.97 -8.88 -4.89
N LYS A 189 -15.09 -9.58 -4.16
CA LYS A 189 -13.90 -10.20 -4.76
C LYS A 189 -14.26 -11.36 -5.68
N ALA A 190 -15.22 -12.20 -5.28
CA ALA A 190 -15.69 -13.34 -6.08
C ALA A 190 -16.25 -12.90 -7.44
N ARG A 191 -16.94 -11.75 -7.51
CA ARG A 191 -17.47 -11.19 -8.76
C ARG A 191 -16.38 -10.82 -9.77
N HIS A 192 -15.15 -10.65 -9.30
CA HIS A 192 -13.97 -10.36 -10.13
C HIS A 192 -13.02 -11.57 -10.23
N ASN A 193 -13.50 -12.79 -9.93
CA ASN A 193 -12.68 -14.01 -9.88
C ASN A 193 -11.43 -13.86 -9.01
N ALA A 194 -11.54 -13.13 -7.90
CA ALA A 194 -10.47 -12.87 -6.96
C ALA A 194 -10.88 -13.27 -5.53
N THR A 195 -9.89 -13.42 -4.67
CA THR A 195 -10.07 -13.59 -3.23
C THR A 195 -9.57 -12.35 -2.48
N PRO A 196 -10.08 -12.06 -1.28
CA PRO A 196 -9.50 -11.02 -0.44
C PRO A 196 -8.02 -11.29 -0.17
N THR A 197 -7.21 -10.22 -0.14
CA THR A 197 -5.79 -10.30 0.22
C THR A 197 -5.58 -10.77 1.66
N HIS A 198 -6.54 -10.43 2.53
CA HIS A 198 -6.53 -10.77 3.96
C HIS A 198 -7.71 -11.67 4.29
N SER A 199 -7.51 -12.67 5.14
CA SER A 199 -8.58 -13.38 5.82
C SER A 199 -9.22 -12.49 6.91
N LEU A 200 -10.41 -12.87 7.40
CA LEU A 200 -11.04 -12.18 8.52
C LEU A 200 -10.15 -12.18 9.77
N ALA A 201 -9.50 -13.32 10.05
CA ALA A 201 -8.58 -13.45 11.18
C ALA A 201 -7.38 -12.52 11.05
N GLU A 202 -6.80 -12.39 9.85
CA GLU A 202 -5.70 -11.47 9.57
C GLU A 202 -6.13 -10.00 9.73
N LEU A 203 -7.31 -9.61 9.25
CA LEU A 203 -7.83 -8.26 9.46
C LEU A 203 -8.05 -7.94 10.93
N LYS A 204 -8.58 -8.87 11.73
CA LYS A 204 -8.71 -8.72 13.18
C LYS A 204 -7.36 -8.52 13.87
N ILE A 205 -6.35 -9.32 13.48
CA ILE A 205 -4.98 -9.18 14.00
C ILE A 205 -4.43 -7.81 13.65
N LEU A 206 -4.56 -7.38 12.40
CA LEU A 206 -4.07 -6.08 11.93
C LEU A 206 -4.75 -4.91 12.65
N MET A 207 -6.08 -4.89 12.77
CA MET A 207 -6.80 -3.83 13.49
C MET A 207 -6.43 -3.80 14.97
N LYS A 208 -6.27 -4.96 15.61
CA LYS A 208 -5.81 -5.04 17.01
C LYS A 208 -4.36 -4.56 17.18
N THR A 209 -3.50 -4.86 16.20
CA THR A 209 -2.07 -4.50 16.26
C THR A 209 -1.83 -3.01 15.95
N PHE A 210 -2.66 -2.45 15.06
CA PHE A 210 -2.54 -1.08 14.56
C PHE A 210 -3.87 -0.30 14.69
N PRO A 211 -4.45 -0.18 15.91
CA PRO A 211 -5.78 0.41 16.10
C PRO A 211 -5.86 1.86 15.62
N GLU A 212 -4.74 2.61 15.68
CA GLU A 212 -4.68 4.00 15.22
C GLU A 212 -4.36 4.13 13.72
N LYS A 213 -3.97 3.02 13.05
CA LYS A 213 -3.55 3.06 11.64
C LYS A 213 -4.52 2.35 10.70
N ILE A 214 -5.43 1.54 11.19
CA ILE A 214 -6.39 0.80 10.36
C ILE A 214 -7.79 1.16 10.81
N LYS A 215 -8.57 1.75 9.89
CA LYS A 215 -9.89 2.30 10.16
C LYS A 215 -10.91 1.73 9.19
N LEU A 216 -12.02 1.26 9.73
CA LEU A 216 -13.16 0.75 8.96
C LEU A 216 -14.31 1.75 9.04
N LEU A 217 -14.77 2.22 7.90
CA LEU A 217 -15.96 3.04 7.75
C LEU A 217 -17.07 2.16 7.18
N LEU A 218 -18.11 1.84 7.97
CA LEU A 218 -19.25 1.07 7.51
C LEU A 218 -20.37 1.96 7.00
N SER A 219 -21.01 1.53 5.92
CA SER A 219 -22.16 2.17 5.31
C SER A 219 -23.44 1.46 5.75
N TYR A 220 -24.40 2.22 6.30
CA TYR A 220 -25.65 1.69 6.83
C TYR A 220 -26.84 2.28 6.06
N LYS A 221 -27.80 1.40 5.73
CA LYS A 221 -29.15 1.76 5.31
C LYS A 221 -30.16 0.99 6.19
N ASP A 222 -31.13 1.68 6.75
CA ASP A 222 -32.16 1.07 7.63
C ASP A 222 -31.55 0.16 8.72
N ASN A 223 -30.46 0.60 9.35
CA ASN A 223 -29.64 -0.13 10.32
C ASN A 223 -28.93 -1.40 9.81
N GLN A 224 -29.01 -1.70 8.53
CA GLN A 224 -28.28 -2.79 7.90
C GLN A 224 -26.96 -2.30 7.34
N VAL A 225 -25.87 -3.09 7.49
CA VAL A 225 -24.59 -2.84 6.84
C VAL A 225 -24.70 -3.19 5.35
N ILE A 226 -24.52 -2.19 4.49
CA ILE A 226 -24.60 -2.32 3.03
C ILE A 226 -23.27 -2.08 2.30
N GLY A 227 -22.19 -1.96 3.05
CA GLY A 227 -20.86 -1.78 2.50
C GLY A 227 -19.87 -1.23 3.51
N GLY A 228 -18.65 -1.01 3.06
CA GLY A 228 -17.63 -0.41 3.90
C GLY A 228 -16.35 -0.03 3.14
N ALA A 229 -15.61 0.88 3.75
CA ALA A 229 -14.32 1.37 3.32
C ALA A 229 -13.26 1.07 4.38
N LEU A 230 -12.22 0.31 4.05
CA LEU A 230 -11.11 0.03 4.94
C LEU A 230 -9.90 0.87 4.56
N ILE A 231 -9.46 1.74 5.47
CA ILE A 231 -8.37 2.68 5.28
C ILE A 231 -7.17 2.25 6.11
N PHE A 232 -5.98 2.23 5.50
CA PHE A 232 -4.72 2.08 6.20
C PHE A 232 -3.97 3.41 6.19
N ILE A 233 -3.70 4.00 7.37
CA ILE A 233 -2.75 5.11 7.51
C ILE A 233 -1.36 4.52 7.32
N THR A 234 -0.77 4.83 6.19
CA THR A 234 0.49 4.20 5.78
C THR A 234 1.70 4.82 6.46
N ASN A 235 1.68 6.14 6.60
CA ASN A 235 2.69 6.91 7.31
C ASN A 235 2.08 8.26 7.80
N LYS A 236 2.91 9.23 8.17
CA LYS A 236 2.46 10.53 8.72
C LYS A 236 1.77 11.42 7.68
N THR A 237 1.95 11.14 6.40
CA THR A 237 1.46 12.01 5.30
C THR A 237 0.39 11.37 4.45
N SER A 238 0.29 10.04 4.46
CA SER A 238 -0.51 9.32 3.45
C SER A 238 -1.32 8.19 4.07
N CYS A 239 -2.48 7.94 3.49
CA CYS A 239 -3.27 6.75 3.73
C CYS A 239 -3.69 6.10 2.40
N ILE A 240 -4.13 4.86 2.47
CA ILE A 240 -4.67 4.11 1.33
C ILE A 240 -6.07 3.61 1.66
N LEU A 241 -7.00 3.83 0.78
CA LEU A 241 -8.30 3.17 0.76
C LEU A 241 -8.11 1.75 0.22
N PHE A 242 -7.83 0.82 1.14
CA PHE A 242 -7.40 -0.53 0.79
C PHE A 242 -8.56 -1.38 0.25
N TYR A 243 -9.73 -1.27 0.86
CA TYR A 243 -10.97 -1.85 0.38
C TYR A 243 -12.07 -0.78 0.32
N ASN A 244 -12.87 -0.82 -0.73
CA ASN A 244 -14.07 -0.01 -0.92
C ASN A 244 -15.15 -0.92 -1.51
N MET A 245 -15.98 -1.52 -0.66
CA MET A 245 -16.86 -2.64 -1.01
C MET A 245 -18.30 -2.30 -0.70
N ILE A 246 -19.20 -2.82 -1.54
CA ILE A 246 -20.66 -2.63 -1.39
C ILE A 246 -21.38 -3.96 -1.45
N ASP A 247 -22.50 -4.03 -0.76
CA ASP A 247 -23.48 -5.07 -1.02
C ASP A 247 -24.15 -4.79 -2.37
N TYR A 248 -24.05 -5.72 -3.30
CA TYR A 248 -24.53 -5.55 -4.67
C TYR A 248 -26.06 -5.49 -4.78
N GLU A 249 -26.82 -5.91 -3.75
CA GLU A 249 -28.26 -5.66 -3.68
C GLU A 249 -28.55 -4.16 -3.71
N TYR A 250 -27.62 -3.34 -3.19
CA TYR A 250 -27.68 -1.87 -3.15
C TYR A 250 -26.85 -1.18 -4.23
N GLN A 251 -26.41 -1.88 -5.28
CA GLN A 251 -25.53 -1.30 -6.32
C GLN A 251 -26.11 -0.05 -6.98
N ASN A 252 -27.43 0.04 -7.13
CA ASN A 252 -28.13 1.18 -7.74
C ASN A 252 -27.97 2.48 -6.92
N LEU A 253 -27.69 2.36 -5.62
CA LEU A 253 -27.41 3.50 -4.73
C LEU A 253 -25.99 4.05 -4.90
N GLN A 254 -25.11 3.37 -5.67
CA GLN A 254 -23.70 3.79 -5.87
C GLN A 254 -22.98 4.13 -4.56
N VAL A 255 -23.17 3.34 -3.52
CA VAL A 255 -22.65 3.58 -2.15
C VAL A 255 -21.13 3.80 -2.15
N SER A 256 -20.40 3.14 -3.06
CA SER A 256 -18.94 3.37 -3.25
C SER A 256 -18.59 4.85 -3.44
N SER A 257 -19.47 5.64 -4.07
CA SER A 257 -19.23 7.07 -4.25
C SER A 257 -19.27 7.84 -2.94
N LEU A 258 -20.23 7.52 -2.07
CA LEU A 258 -20.31 8.11 -0.73
C LEU A 258 -19.14 7.66 0.15
N GLN A 259 -18.74 6.39 0.06
CA GLN A 259 -17.59 5.85 0.81
C GLN A 259 -16.27 6.56 0.45
N ILE A 260 -16.01 6.81 -0.85
CA ILE A 260 -14.82 7.58 -1.27
C ILE A 260 -14.93 9.02 -0.74
N TYR A 261 -16.09 9.65 -0.88
CA TYR A 261 -16.32 11.02 -0.42
C TYR A 261 -16.08 11.16 1.10
N GLU A 262 -16.62 10.26 1.90
CA GLU A 262 -16.38 10.24 3.34
C GLU A 262 -14.94 9.89 3.72
N SER A 263 -14.28 9.01 2.94
CA SER A 263 -12.85 8.72 3.11
C SER A 263 -11.97 9.95 2.85
N LEU A 264 -12.32 10.78 1.86
CA LEU A 264 -11.65 12.05 1.60
C LEU A 264 -11.80 13.03 2.76
N LYS A 265 -13.03 13.21 3.25
CA LYS A 265 -13.32 14.05 4.42
C LYS A 265 -12.56 13.58 5.66
N TRP A 266 -12.59 12.27 5.90
CA TRP A 266 -11.90 11.63 7.01
C TRP A 266 -10.38 11.86 6.94
N ALA A 267 -9.76 11.60 5.78
CA ALA A 267 -8.32 11.75 5.59
C ALA A 267 -7.87 13.22 5.74
N TYR A 268 -8.65 14.15 5.19
CA TYR A 268 -8.39 15.59 5.33
C TYR A 268 -8.50 16.06 6.79
N ALA A 269 -9.53 15.64 7.51
CA ALA A 269 -9.70 15.95 8.93
C ALA A 269 -8.54 15.42 9.80
N HIS A 270 -7.92 14.30 9.38
CA HIS A 270 -6.72 13.75 10.04
C HIS A 270 -5.40 14.37 9.55
N LYS A 271 -5.47 15.47 8.78
CA LYS A 271 -4.30 16.24 8.29
C LYS A 271 -3.31 15.40 7.48
N LEU A 272 -3.82 14.41 6.77
CA LEU A 272 -3.02 13.67 5.79
C LEU A 272 -2.88 14.51 4.51
N GLN A 273 -1.79 14.30 3.77
CA GLN A 273 -1.52 15.02 2.52
C GLN A 273 -2.05 14.26 1.30
N PHE A 274 -2.13 12.92 1.39
CA PHE A 274 -2.54 12.10 0.26
C PHE A 274 -3.48 10.96 0.70
N LEU A 275 -4.54 10.75 -0.09
CA LEU A 275 -5.33 9.52 -0.06
C LEU A 275 -5.07 8.73 -1.36
N ASP A 276 -4.41 7.58 -1.25
CA ASP A 276 -4.29 6.62 -2.33
C ASP A 276 -5.60 5.83 -2.47
N ILE A 277 -6.24 5.90 -3.61
CA ILE A 277 -7.48 5.14 -3.90
C ILE A 277 -7.22 3.92 -4.81
N GLY A 278 -5.98 3.48 -4.85
CA GLY A 278 -5.55 2.19 -5.38
C GLY A 278 -5.42 2.13 -6.91
N VAL A 279 -5.00 0.96 -7.36
CA VAL A 279 -4.75 0.66 -8.78
C VAL A 279 -6.04 0.54 -9.60
N SER A 280 -5.92 0.77 -10.92
CA SER A 280 -7.03 0.72 -11.88
C SER A 280 -6.59 -0.01 -13.14
N GLN A 281 -6.56 -1.34 -13.07
CA GLN A 281 -6.10 -2.18 -14.16
C GLN A 281 -6.84 -3.51 -14.23
N LEU A 282 -6.76 -4.12 -15.40
CA LEU A 282 -7.32 -5.42 -15.74
C LEU A 282 -6.22 -6.32 -16.31
N TYR A 283 -6.36 -7.63 -16.12
CA TYR A 283 -5.60 -8.64 -16.84
C TYR A 283 -6.39 -9.08 -18.06
N LYS A 284 -5.90 -8.79 -19.27
CA LYS A 284 -6.48 -9.25 -20.52
C LYS A 284 -5.42 -9.91 -21.37
N LYS A 285 -5.66 -11.14 -21.84
CA LYS A 285 -4.73 -11.89 -22.70
C LYS A 285 -3.29 -11.89 -22.16
N ASN A 286 -3.13 -12.16 -20.88
CA ASN A 286 -1.84 -12.17 -20.16
C ASN A 286 -1.08 -10.83 -20.16
N LYS A 287 -1.78 -9.70 -20.38
CA LYS A 287 -1.23 -8.36 -20.29
C LYS A 287 -2.01 -7.52 -19.28
N ILE A 288 -1.28 -6.65 -18.60
CA ILE A 288 -1.87 -5.61 -17.75
C ILE A 288 -2.33 -4.48 -18.66
N VAL A 289 -3.61 -4.12 -18.57
CA VAL A 289 -4.20 -3.02 -19.33
C VAL A 289 -4.95 -2.07 -18.39
N PRO A 290 -5.06 -0.78 -18.70
CA PRO A 290 -5.82 0.16 -17.88
C PRO A 290 -7.31 -0.21 -17.82
N HIS A 291 -7.94 0.08 -16.69
CA HIS A 291 -9.38 -0.01 -16.50
C HIS A 291 -9.99 1.38 -16.62
N ASP A 292 -10.20 1.84 -17.86
CA ASP A 292 -10.58 3.23 -18.18
C ASP A 292 -11.80 3.72 -17.38
N SER A 293 -12.86 2.90 -17.29
CA SER A 293 -14.06 3.31 -16.55
C SER A 293 -13.81 3.49 -15.05
N LEU A 294 -12.89 2.70 -14.45
CA LEU A 294 -12.50 2.86 -13.05
C LEU A 294 -11.61 4.09 -12.87
N ILE A 295 -10.72 4.37 -13.83
CA ILE A 295 -9.90 5.60 -13.82
C ILE A 295 -10.82 6.82 -13.87
N ASN A 296 -11.70 6.89 -14.88
CA ASN A 296 -12.67 7.97 -15.03
C ASN A 296 -13.59 8.13 -13.79
N PHE A 297 -13.96 7.02 -13.15
CA PHE A 297 -14.74 7.08 -11.92
C PHE A 297 -13.94 7.75 -10.79
N LYS A 298 -12.65 7.43 -10.63
CA LYS A 298 -11.78 8.00 -9.61
C LYS A 298 -11.46 9.49 -9.87
N GLU A 299 -11.25 9.87 -11.12
CA GLU A 299 -11.02 11.26 -11.53
C GLU A 299 -12.19 12.18 -11.15
N GLN A 300 -13.43 11.66 -11.08
CA GLN A 300 -14.58 12.44 -10.62
C GLN A 300 -14.49 12.86 -9.13
N PHE A 301 -13.54 12.32 -8.37
CA PHE A 301 -13.24 12.69 -6.99
C PHE A 301 -11.99 13.58 -6.87
N GLY A 302 -11.51 14.16 -7.97
CA GLY A 302 -10.30 14.95 -8.02
C GLY A 302 -9.02 14.11 -7.94
N ALA A 303 -9.12 12.83 -8.30
CA ALA A 303 -7.95 11.97 -8.28
C ALA A 303 -7.03 12.23 -9.47
N GLU A 304 -5.73 12.22 -9.20
CA GLU A 304 -4.66 12.19 -10.17
C GLU A 304 -4.07 10.78 -10.28
N SER A 305 -3.34 10.54 -11.36
CA SER A 305 -2.73 9.24 -11.62
C SER A 305 -1.25 9.21 -11.25
N MET A 306 -0.81 8.08 -10.69
CA MET A 306 0.60 7.78 -10.44
C MET A 306 0.95 6.39 -10.93
N ILE A 307 2.23 6.15 -11.18
CA ILE A 307 2.73 4.84 -11.57
C ILE A 307 3.25 4.10 -10.33
N ARG A 308 2.87 2.82 -10.21
CA ARG A 308 3.56 1.84 -9.37
C ARG A 308 4.39 0.94 -10.29
N LYS A 309 5.63 0.69 -9.91
CA LYS A 309 6.58 -0.07 -10.72
C LYS A 309 6.90 -1.39 -10.04
N VAL A 310 7.10 -2.44 -10.85
CA VAL A 310 7.78 -3.66 -10.42
C VAL A 310 9.10 -3.70 -11.17
N MET A 311 10.20 -3.75 -10.43
CA MET A 311 11.55 -3.78 -10.96
C MET A 311 12.19 -5.14 -10.69
N GLU A 312 12.90 -5.70 -11.66
CA GLU A 312 13.56 -6.99 -11.54
C GLU A 312 15.00 -6.92 -12.03
N LEU A 313 15.88 -7.59 -11.29
CA LEU A 313 17.22 -7.96 -11.72
C LEU A 313 17.32 -9.48 -11.83
N LYS A 314 17.79 -9.98 -12.98
CA LYS A 314 18.21 -11.39 -13.19
C LYS A 314 19.70 -11.49 -12.94
N LEU A 315 20.11 -12.45 -12.11
CA LEU A 315 21.50 -12.65 -11.66
C LEU A 315 22.19 -13.80 -12.38
#